data_b53fdbd61084fbbf844fbef953a5dd26
#
_entry.id   b53fdbd61084fbbf844fbef953a5dd26
#
_cell.length_a   1.000
_cell.length_b   1.000
_cell.length_c   1.000
_cell.angle_alpha   90.00
_cell.angle_beta   90.00
_cell.angle_gamma   90.00
#
_symmetry.space_group_name_H-M   'P 1'
#
loop_
_entity.id
_entity.type
_entity.pdbx_description
1 polymer ?
#
loop_
_entity_poly.entity_id
_entity_poly.type
_entity_poly.pdbx_seq_one_letter_code
_entity_poly.pdbx_strand_id
1 'polypeptide(L)'
;PNIHENGGGQSDWMHINSMSVLGPNKWYDAGDERFNPENIIWDAREANIMAIISKKTGKIVWKIGPDFTESKELRIIGQIIGQHHCHMIPKGLPGEGNILLFDNGGWAGYGMPSRCSRDGGKADLRDHSRVLEIDPTTLEVVWEFSGRTFGGMMGIVADSKFYSPLISSAQRLPNGNTLICEGCYMRMFEV
;
A
#
# COMPACT_ATOMS: atom_id res chain seq x y z
N PRO A 1 5.16 -16.36 14.70
CA PRO A 1 6.40 -16.28 13.94
C PRO A 1 7.50 -15.67 14.79
N ASN A 2 8.72 -16.14 14.62
CA ASN A 2 9.88 -15.59 15.33
C ASN A 2 10.41 -14.37 14.56
N ILE A 3 9.85 -13.20 14.86
CA ILE A 3 10.22 -11.93 14.22
C ILE A 3 11.71 -11.57 14.38
N HIS A 4 12.39 -12.14 15.38
CA HIS A 4 13.82 -11.92 15.60
C HIS A 4 14.72 -12.65 14.59
N GLU A 5 14.24 -13.74 14.02
CA GLU A 5 15.01 -14.54 13.06
C GLU A 5 14.87 -14.03 11.62
N ASN A 6 13.73 -13.43 11.29
CA ASN A 6 13.36 -13.10 9.91
C ASN A 6 13.21 -11.60 9.64
N GLY A 7 13.19 -10.77 10.67
CA GLY A 7 12.97 -9.32 10.55
C GLY A 7 14.23 -8.54 10.22
N GLY A 8 14.05 -7.30 9.79
CA GLY A 8 15.09 -6.28 9.79
C GLY A 8 15.78 -6.19 11.15
N GLY A 9 16.69 -5.26 11.35
CA GLY A 9 17.42 -5.14 12.61
C GLY A 9 16.51 -5.27 13.83
N GLN A 10 17.03 -5.80 14.91
CA GLN A 10 16.26 -6.17 16.13
C GLN A 10 15.38 -5.04 16.69
N SER A 11 15.62 -3.80 16.29
CA SER A 11 14.90 -2.61 16.74
C SER A 11 13.84 -2.06 15.77
N ASP A 12 13.82 -2.48 14.49
CA ASP A 12 12.95 -1.93 13.43
C ASP A 12 12.15 -3.02 12.71
N TRP A 13 11.55 -3.90 13.47
CA TRP A 13 10.86 -5.08 12.95
C TRP A 13 9.55 -4.77 12.23
N MET A 14 8.90 -3.67 12.51
CA MET A 14 7.69 -3.23 11.79
C MET A 14 8.01 -2.25 10.68
N HIS A 15 8.94 -1.36 10.88
CA HIS A 15 9.26 -0.27 9.99
C HIS A 15 8.01 0.51 9.57
N ILE A 16 7.40 1.22 10.54
CA ILE A 16 6.25 2.09 10.26
C ILE A 16 6.78 3.30 9.52
N ASN A 17 6.46 3.42 8.23
CA ASN A 17 7.04 4.43 7.36
C ASN A 17 6.06 5.52 6.92
N SER A 18 4.76 5.31 7.08
CA SER A 18 3.79 6.38 6.92
C SER A 18 2.67 6.31 7.96
N MET A 19 2.19 7.50 8.33
CA MET A 19 1.10 7.66 9.29
C MET A 19 0.40 9.00 9.04
N SER A 20 -0.92 8.99 8.98
CA SER A 20 -1.73 10.20 8.88
C SER A 20 -3.11 10.02 9.50
N VAL A 21 -3.79 11.13 9.81
CA VAL A 21 -5.22 11.09 10.10
C VAL A 21 -6.01 10.91 8.82
N LEU A 22 -7.17 10.26 8.90
CA LEU A 22 -8.01 10.03 7.72
C LEU A 22 -8.57 11.33 7.13
N GLY A 23 -8.93 12.30 7.98
CA GLY A 23 -9.63 13.51 7.58
C GLY A 23 -11.08 13.27 7.16
N PRO A 24 -11.80 14.35 6.82
CA PRO A 24 -13.18 14.26 6.33
C PRO A 24 -13.30 13.35 5.12
N ASN A 25 -14.30 12.44 5.11
CA ASN A 25 -14.48 11.47 4.04
C ASN A 25 -15.93 10.98 3.93
N LYS A 26 -16.29 10.50 2.75
CA LYS A 26 -17.62 10.03 2.40
C LYS A 26 -18.11 8.83 3.22
N TRP A 27 -17.19 7.99 3.72
CA TRP A 27 -17.56 6.78 4.44
C TRP A 27 -18.06 7.11 5.85
N TYR A 28 -17.38 8.01 6.53
CA TYR A 28 -17.83 8.51 7.82
C TYR A 28 -19.14 9.30 7.69
N ASP A 29 -19.26 10.12 6.64
CA ASP A 29 -20.50 10.84 6.34
C ASP A 29 -21.67 9.87 6.10
N ALA A 30 -21.40 8.67 5.60
CA ALA A 30 -22.37 7.58 5.43
C ALA A 30 -22.61 6.74 6.70
N GLY A 31 -21.95 7.06 7.81
CA GLY A 31 -22.14 6.41 9.12
C GLY A 31 -21.15 5.27 9.43
N ASP A 32 -20.11 5.07 8.64
CA ASP A 32 -19.09 4.03 8.92
C ASP A 32 -18.02 4.55 9.89
N GLU A 33 -18.17 4.21 11.16
CA GLU A 33 -17.27 4.65 12.24
C GLU A 33 -15.82 4.14 12.09
N ARG A 34 -15.55 3.14 11.25
CA ARG A 34 -14.18 2.71 10.96
C ARG A 34 -13.36 3.84 10.37
N PHE A 35 -14.02 4.71 9.60
CA PHE A 35 -13.41 5.81 8.86
C PHE A 35 -13.59 7.18 9.53
N ASN A 36 -13.79 7.20 10.86
CA ASN A 36 -13.84 8.47 11.61
C ASN A 36 -12.64 9.35 11.24
N PRO A 37 -12.84 10.64 10.91
CA PRO A 37 -11.79 11.54 10.44
C PRO A 37 -10.58 11.67 11.36
N GLU A 38 -10.75 11.44 12.66
CA GLU A 38 -9.66 11.48 13.63
C GLU A 38 -8.87 10.17 13.74
N ASN A 39 -9.37 9.08 13.15
CA ASN A 39 -8.65 7.81 13.15
C ASN A 39 -7.36 7.91 12.35
N ILE A 40 -6.41 7.06 12.69
CA ILE A 40 -5.06 7.09 12.14
C ILE A 40 -4.89 5.91 11.21
N ILE A 41 -4.59 6.18 9.93
CA ILE A 41 -4.08 5.19 8.99
C ILE A 41 -2.56 5.14 9.06
N TRP A 42 -2.00 3.94 9.01
CA TRP A 42 -0.57 3.70 9.04
C TRP A 42 -0.21 2.46 8.23
N ASP A 43 1.04 2.36 7.85
CA ASP A 43 1.58 1.15 7.25
C ASP A 43 2.87 0.68 7.94
N ALA A 44 3.09 -0.63 7.91
CA ALA A 44 4.30 -1.29 8.37
C ALA A 44 4.95 -2.03 7.21
N ARG A 45 6.05 -1.48 6.72
CA ARG A 45 6.77 -1.98 5.56
C ARG A 45 7.20 -3.43 5.70
N GLU A 46 7.89 -3.73 6.79
CA GLU A 46 8.48 -5.05 7.00
C GLU A 46 7.42 -6.12 7.27
N ALA A 47 6.26 -5.74 7.79
CA ALA A 47 5.17 -6.65 8.09
C ALA A 47 4.14 -6.78 6.95
N ASN A 48 4.25 -5.99 5.87
CA ASN A 48 3.25 -5.92 4.80
C ASN A 48 1.82 -5.66 5.33
N ILE A 49 1.70 -4.76 6.30
CA ILE A 49 0.42 -4.42 6.94
C ILE A 49 0.09 -2.96 6.67
N MET A 50 -1.17 -2.71 6.36
CA MET A 50 -1.79 -1.39 6.41
C MET A 50 -2.99 -1.48 7.33
N ALA A 51 -3.17 -0.49 8.21
CA ALA A 51 -4.27 -0.53 9.15
C ALA A 51 -4.76 0.86 9.55
N ILE A 52 -6.01 0.90 10.04
CA ILE A 52 -6.61 2.07 10.67
C ILE A 52 -6.82 1.76 12.14
N ILE A 53 -6.30 2.65 12.99
CA ILE A 53 -6.51 2.60 14.43
C ILE A 53 -7.56 3.64 14.81
N SER A 54 -8.58 3.21 15.55
CA SER A 54 -9.52 4.13 16.19
C SER A 54 -8.82 4.92 17.29
N LYS A 55 -8.72 6.23 17.12
CA LYS A 55 -8.17 7.13 18.13
C LYS A 55 -8.92 7.04 19.46
N LYS A 56 -10.24 6.81 19.40
CA LYS A 56 -11.11 6.71 20.58
C LYS A 56 -10.85 5.44 21.41
N THR A 57 -10.55 4.31 20.76
CA THR A 57 -10.48 3.01 21.44
C THR A 57 -9.09 2.39 21.44
N GLY A 58 -8.14 2.90 20.65
CA GLY A 58 -6.82 2.32 20.44
C GLY A 58 -6.85 0.98 19.67
N LYS A 59 -8.00 0.56 19.13
CA LYS A 59 -8.15 -0.71 18.44
C LYS A 59 -8.00 -0.55 16.93
N ILE A 60 -7.45 -1.57 16.26
CA ILE A 60 -7.49 -1.68 14.81
C ILE A 60 -8.96 -1.90 14.39
N VAL A 61 -9.46 -1.04 13.51
CA VAL A 61 -10.83 -1.06 13.00
C VAL A 61 -10.91 -1.42 11.52
N TRP A 62 -9.79 -1.38 10.81
CA TRP A 62 -9.63 -1.80 9.43
C TRP A 62 -8.20 -2.28 9.20
N LYS A 63 -7.99 -3.30 8.35
CA LYS A 63 -6.66 -3.87 8.11
C LYS A 63 -6.60 -4.59 6.76
N ILE A 64 -5.46 -4.45 6.07
CA ILE A 64 -5.02 -5.30 4.97
C ILE A 64 -3.66 -5.91 5.33
N GLY A 65 -3.48 -7.21 5.02
CA GLY A 65 -2.26 -7.95 5.32
C GLY A 65 -2.14 -8.40 6.80
N PRO A 66 -1.09 -9.15 7.14
CA PRO A 66 0.00 -9.63 6.28
C PRO A 66 -0.39 -10.81 5.38
N ASP A 67 -1.48 -11.52 5.67
CA ASP A 67 -1.94 -12.68 4.90
C ASP A 67 -2.93 -12.24 3.81
N PHE A 68 -2.47 -12.27 2.58
CA PHE A 68 -3.28 -11.95 1.39
C PHE A 68 -4.06 -13.15 0.85
N THR A 69 -4.12 -14.25 1.60
CA THR A 69 -4.91 -15.44 1.26
C THR A 69 -6.20 -15.55 2.07
N GLU A 70 -6.41 -14.68 3.08
CA GLU A 70 -7.54 -14.73 4.02
C GLU A 70 -8.90 -14.56 3.32
N SER A 71 -8.98 -13.78 2.24
CA SER A 71 -10.22 -13.56 1.50
C SER A 71 -10.04 -13.63 -0.01
N LYS A 72 -11.14 -13.67 -0.77
CA LYS A 72 -11.13 -13.60 -2.23
C LYS A 72 -10.61 -12.25 -2.72
N GLU A 73 -11.03 -11.18 -2.08
CA GLU A 73 -10.67 -9.79 -2.39
C GLU A 73 -9.16 -9.59 -2.20
N LEU A 74 -8.61 -10.03 -1.08
CA LEU A 74 -7.16 -9.96 -0.82
C LEU A 74 -6.35 -10.77 -1.82
N ARG A 75 -6.86 -11.94 -2.25
CA ARG A 75 -6.19 -12.72 -3.32
C ARG A 75 -6.21 -12.01 -4.67
N ILE A 76 -7.25 -11.22 -4.96
CA ILE A 76 -7.34 -10.41 -6.20
C ILE A 76 -6.37 -9.24 -6.14
N ILE A 77 -6.28 -8.52 -5.03
CA ILE A 77 -5.26 -7.48 -4.81
C ILE A 77 -3.86 -8.08 -5.02
N GLY A 78 -3.67 -9.31 -4.57
CA GLY A 78 -2.36 -9.96 -4.53
C GLY A 78 -1.45 -9.38 -3.45
N GLN A 79 -0.32 -10.02 -3.24
CA GLN A 79 0.62 -9.62 -2.20
C GLN A 79 1.09 -8.17 -2.39
N ILE A 80 0.83 -7.32 -1.42
CA ILE A 80 1.47 -6.00 -1.28
C ILE A 80 2.79 -6.22 -0.54
N ILE A 81 3.86 -5.63 -1.03
CA ILE A 81 5.22 -5.93 -0.55
C ILE A 81 5.97 -4.63 -0.28
N GLY A 82 6.27 -4.39 1.00
CA GLY A 82 7.15 -3.31 1.42
C GLY A 82 6.62 -1.91 1.08
N GLN A 83 5.32 -1.72 1.18
CA GLN A 83 4.59 -0.51 0.78
C GLN A 83 5.03 0.74 1.53
N HIS A 84 4.75 1.89 0.90
CA HIS A 84 4.99 3.23 1.43
C HIS A 84 3.80 4.15 1.16
N HIS A 85 3.70 5.19 1.98
CA HIS A 85 2.77 6.31 1.82
C HIS A 85 1.30 5.86 1.66
N CYS A 86 0.85 4.96 2.55
CA CYS A 86 -0.54 4.54 2.61
C CYS A 86 -1.37 5.67 3.26
N HIS A 87 -2.34 6.21 2.51
CA HIS A 87 -3.21 7.28 3.01
C HIS A 87 -4.58 7.22 2.35
N MET A 88 -5.57 7.87 2.97
CA MET A 88 -6.87 8.08 2.37
C MET A 88 -6.82 9.30 1.45
N ILE A 89 -7.35 9.17 0.24
CA ILE A 89 -7.49 10.30 -0.69
C ILE A 89 -8.43 11.34 -0.08
N PRO A 90 -7.97 12.59 0.09
CA PRO A 90 -8.73 13.63 0.75
C PRO A 90 -10.07 13.94 0.06
N LYS A 91 -11.06 14.36 0.87
CA LYS A 91 -12.35 14.84 0.39
C LYS A 91 -12.18 15.98 -0.63
N GLY A 92 -12.95 15.94 -1.71
CA GLY A 92 -12.89 16.92 -2.80
C GLY A 92 -11.91 16.55 -3.92
N LEU A 93 -11.11 15.51 -3.77
CA LEU A 93 -10.25 15.00 -4.84
C LEU A 93 -10.90 13.80 -5.55
N PRO A 94 -10.62 13.58 -6.84
CA PRO A 94 -11.06 12.38 -7.54
C PRO A 94 -10.60 11.12 -6.81
N GLY A 95 -11.53 10.20 -6.56
CA GLY A 95 -11.26 9.01 -5.75
C GLY A 95 -11.34 9.25 -4.22
N GLU A 96 -11.90 10.39 -3.76
CA GLU A 96 -12.01 10.70 -2.34
C GLU A 96 -12.52 9.51 -1.50
N GLY A 97 -11.89 9.30 -0.35
CA GLY A 97 -12.21 8.21 0.57
C GLY A 97 -11.59 6.85 0.22
N ASN A 98 -11.06 6.67 -0.99
CA ASN A 98 -10.28 5.48 -1.32
C ASN A 98 -8.89 5.55 -0.69
N ILE A 99 -8.23 4.41 -0.53
CA ILE A 99 -6.87 4.33 -0.01
C ILE A 99 -5.90 4.25 -1.17
N LEU A 100 -4.94 5.18 -1.19
CA LEU A 100 -3.85 5.23 -2.15
C LEU A 100 -2.55 4.82 -1.49
N LEU A 101 -1.75 3.98 -2.15
CA LEU A 101 -0.46 3.53 -1.65
C LEU A 101 0.53 3.24 -2.77
N PHE A 102 1.83 3.32 -2.44
CA PHE A 102 2.91 2.86 -3.30
C PHE A 102 3.35 1.47 -2.84
N ASP A 103 3.09 0.44 -3.65
CA ASP A 103 3.47 -0.95 -3.41
C ASP A 103 4.81 -1.23 -4.06
N ASN A 104 5.87 -1.19 -3.28
CA ASN A 104 7.26 -1.21 -3.76
C ASN A 104 7.66 -2.49 -4.45
N GLY A 105 7.21 -3.65 -3.95
CA GLY A 105 7.67 -4.93 -4.45
C GLY A 105 9.08 -5.33 -3.99
N GLY A 106 9.71 -4.56 -3.10
CA GLY A 106 11.01 -4.86 -2.53
C GLY A 106 10.95 -5.92 -1.42
N TRP A 107 12.11 -6.33 -0.91
CA TRP A 107 12.16 -7.34 0.18
C TRP A 107 11.40 -6.88 1.41
N ALA A 108 10.38 -7.62 1.75
CA ALA A 108 9.59 -7.41 2.95
C ALA A 108 8.83 -8.69 3.31
N GLY A 109 8.12 -8.66 4.42
CA GLY A 109 7.29 -9.78 4.85
C GLY A 109 8.04 -10.76 5.74
N TYR A 110 7.35 -11.15 6.79
CA TYR A 110 7.73 -12.23 7.68
C TYR A 110 6.50 -12.68 8.48
N GLY A 111 6.53 -13.91 8.89
CA GLY A 111 5.51 -14.45 9.77
C GLY A 111 4.38 -15.20 9.07
N MET A 112 3.96 -14.80 7.90
CA MET A 112 2.91 -15.49 7.15
C MET A 112 3.45 -16.05 5.85
N PRO A 113 3.12 -17.29 5.48
CA PRO A 113 3.43 -17.84 4.18
C PRO A 113 2.78 -17.02 3.06
N SER A 114 3.49 -16.82 1.98
CA SER A 114 3.01 -16.17 0.78
C SER A 114 3.43 -16.96 -0.46
N ARG A 115 3.05 -16.48 -1.65
CA ARG A 115 3.54 -17.08 -2.90
C ARG A 115 5.04 -16.97 -3.07
N CYS A 116 5.65 -15.92 -2.53
CA CYS A 116 7.08 -15.63 -2.64
C CYS A 116 7.89 -16.23 -1.48
N SER A 117 7.24 -16.47 -0.33
CA SER A 117 7.87 -17.00 0.88
C SER A 117 6.97 -18.06 1.51
N ARG A 118 7.22 -19.33 1.26
CA ARG A 118 6.41 -20.44 1.78
C ARG A 118 6.66 -20.74 3.25
N ASP A 119 7.81 -20.39 3.75
CA ASP A 119 8.25 -20.59 5.13
C ASP A 119 7.98 -19.38 6.03
N GLY A 120 7.39 -18.32 5.47
CA GLY A 120 7.16 -17.06 6.18
C GLY A 120 8.43 -16.24 6.40
N GLY A 121 9.51 -16.56 5.72
CA GLY A 121 10.73 -15.78 5.74
C GLY A 121 10.60 -14.42 5.07
N LYS A 122 11.54 -13.53 5.31
CA LYS A 122 11.63 -12.20 4.69
C LYS A 122 12.12 -12.32 3.24
N ALA A 123 11.28 -12.85 2.36
CA ALA A 123 11.66 -13.13 0.98
C ALA A 123 10.59 -12.71 -0.03
N ASP A 124 9.55 -12.01 0.40
CA ASP A 124 8.58 -11.46 -0.54
C ASP A 124 9.27 -10.43 -1.42
N LEU A 125 9.24 -10.69 -2.73
CA LEU A 125 9.89 -9.88 -3.74
C LEU A 125 9.10 -9.96 -5.05
N ARG A 126 8.95 -8.83 -5.70
CA ARG A 126 8.40 -8.71 -7.04
C ARG A 126 9.38 -7.91 -7.90
N ASP A 127 9.34 -8.08 -9.21
CA ASP A 127 10.23 -7.44 -10.18
C ASP A 127 9.78 -6.04 -10.63
N HIS A 128 8.71 -5.51 -10.05
CA HIS A 128 8.13 -4.20 -10.36
C HIS A 128 7.38 -3.62 -9.16
N SER A 129 7.21 -2.31 -9.16
CA SER A 129 6.34 -1.58 -8.23
C SER A 129 4.93 -1.41 -8.81
N ARG A 130 3.98 -1.10 -7.92
CA ARG A 130 2.63 -0.69 -8.29
C ARG A 130 2.24 0.55 -7.48
N VAL A 131 1.36 1.37 -8.03
CA VAL A 131 0.57 2.32 -7.24
C VAL A 131 -0.87 1.83 -7.29
N LEU A 132 -1.47 1.65 -6.13
CA LEU A 132 -2.82 1.09 -6.00
C LEU A 132 -3.74 2.11 -5.36
N GLU A 133 -4.94 2.22 -5.92
CA GLU A 133 -6.09 2.84 -5.30
C GLU A 133 -7.11 1.76 -4.96
N ILE A 134 -7.48 1.66 -3.68
CA ILE A 134 -8.33 0.59 -3.15
C ILE A 134 -9.56 1.21 -2.49
N ASP A 135 -10.76 0.74 -2.85
CA ASP A 135 -11.97 1.03 -2.07
C ASP A 135 -11.86 0.30 -0.71
N PRO A 136 -11.83 1.03 0.42
CA PRO A 136 -11.59 0.41 1.72
C PRO A 136 -12.77 -0.41 2.25
N THR A 137 -13.95 -0.29 1.65
CA THR A 137 -15.16 -1.00 2.09
C THR A 137 -15.33 -2.34 1.38
N THR A 138 -14.94 -2.42 0.13
CA THR A 138 -15.06 -3.62 -0.72
C THR A 138 -13.73 -4.34 -0.94
N LEU A 139 -12.62 -3.66 -0.70
CA LEU A 139 -11.25 -4.08 -1.04
C LEU A 139 -11.03 -4.25 -2.55
N GLU A 140 -11.85 -3.59 -3.37
CA GLU A 140 -11.65 -3.55 -4.82
C GLU A 140 -10.49 -2.62 -5.18
N VAL A 141 -9.61 -3.08 -6.06
CA VAL A 141 -8.62 -2.22 -6.71
C VAL A 141 -9.32 -1.44 -7.81
N VAL A 142 -9.60 -0.17 -7.55
CA VAL A 142 -10.34 0.70 -8.49
C VAL A 142 -9.42 1.35 -9.52
N TRP A 143 -8.14 1.43 -9.22
CA TRP A 143 -7.12 1.89 -10.15
C TRP A 143 -5.75 1.32 -9.80
N GLU A 144 -4.96 1.00 -10.82
CA GLU A 144 -3.58 0.53 -10.69
C GLU A 144 -2.71 1.19 -11.74
N PHE A 145 -1.52 1.64 -11.33
CA PHE A 145 -0.40 1.95 -12.21
C PHE A 145 0.73 0.98 -11.93
N SER A 146 1.22 0.32 -12.97
CA SER A 146 2.38 -0.59 -12.89
C SER A 146 3.22 -0.51 -14.16
N GLY A 147 4.48 -0.91 -14.06
CA GLY A 147 5.38 -0.92 -15.22
C GLY A 147 4.92 -1.83 -16.38
N ARG A 148 3.96 -2.70 -16.11
CA ARG A 148 3.35 -3.56 -17.17
C ARG A 148 2.36 -2.79 -18.04
N THR A 149 1.82 -1.68 -17.56
CA THR A 149 0.88 -0.84 -18.32
C THR A 149 1.58 -0.05 -19.43
N PHE A 150 2.87 0.23 -19.29
CA PHE A 150 3.66 0.99 -20.27
C PHE A 150 4.14 0.14 -21.47
N GLY A 151 4.18 -1.18 -21.34
CA GLY A 151 4.70 -2.09 -22.37
C GLY A 151 3.71 -2.50 -23.48
N GLY A 152 2.50 -1.97 -23.46
CA GLY A 152 1.40 -2.52 -24.29
C GLY A 152 1.36 -2.09 -25.75
N MET A 153 2.08 -1.10 -26.24
CA MET A 153 1.84 -0.59 -27.58
C MET A 153 3.05 -0.34 -28.50
N MET A 154 4.25 -0.39 -27.98
CA MET A 154 5.44 -0.34 -28.84
C MET A 154 6.62 -1.05 -28.15
N GLY A 155 6.92 -2.24 -28.53
CA GLY A 155 8.02 -3.07 -28.02
C GLY A 155 9.44 -2.50 -28.14
N ILE A 156 9.60 -1.20 -28.11
CA ILE A 156 10.90 -0.50 -28.29
C ILE A 156 11.26 0.40 -27.07
N VAL A 157 10.37 0.60 -26.09
CA VAL A 157 10.67 1.40 -24.89
C VAL A 157 10.53 0.53 -23.63
N ALA A 158 10.98 -0.70 -23.71
CA ALA A 158 10.86 -1.72 -22.65
C ALA A 158 11.88 -1.54 -21.50
N ASP A 159 12.65 -0.46 -21.43
CA ASP A 159 13.78 -0.36 -20.49
C ASP A 159 13.57 0.56 -19.28
N SER A 160 12.41 1.17 -19.12
CA SER A 160 12.12 1.85 -17.87
C SER A 160 11.18 1.00 -17.01
N LYS A 161 11.71 0.00 -16.34
CA LYS A 161 10.97 -0.72 -15.31
C LYS A 161 10.50 0.28 -14.28
N PHE A 162 9.19 0.35 -14.04
CA PHE A 162 8.67 1.05 -12.87
C PHE A 162 8.96 0.15 -11.66
N TYR A 163 10.08 0.43 -10.99
CA TYR A 163 10.52 -0.38 -9.86
C TYR A 163 11.34 0.43 -8.87
N SER A 164 10.76 0.73 -7.74
CA SER A 164 11.43 1.34 -6.60
C SER A 164 11.24 0.43 -5.38
N PRO A 165 12.21 -0.46 -5.09
CA PRO A 165 12.06 -1.46 -4.02
C PRO A 165 11.99 -0.87 -2.62
N LEU A 166 12.39 0.38 -2.46
CA LEU A 166 12.40 1.12 -1.20
C LEU A 166 11.87 2.53 -1.42
N ILE A 167 11.46 3.20 -0.33
CA ILE A 167 10.97 4.58 -0.33
C ILE A 167 9.85 4.80 -1.37
N SER A 168 9.57 6.02 -1.77
CA SER A 168 8.55 6.38 -2.78
C SER A 168 7.21 6.81 -2.19
N SER A 169 6.41 7.45 -3.03
CA SER A 169 5.08 7.92 -2.66
C SER A 169 4.21 8.13 -3.89
N ALA A 170 2.90 8.22 -3.67
CA ALA A 170 1.93 8.65 -4.67
C ALA A 170 0.91 9.60 -4.05
N GLN A 171 0.38 10.53 -4.82
CA GLN A 171 -0.61 11.52 -4.37
C GLN A 171 -1.61 11.82 -5.47
N ARG A 172 -2.90 11.80 -5.15
CA ARG A 172 -3.94 12.23 -6.08
C ARG A 172 -3.98 13.75 -6.19
N LEU A 173 -4.04 14.23 -7.42
CA LEU A 173 -4.10 15.66 -7.74
C LEU A 173 -5.54 16.12 -8.06
N PRO A 174 -5.82 17.44 -7.96
CA PRO A 174 -7.16 17.98 -8.27
C PRO A 174 -7.62 17.76 -9.72
N ASN A 175 -6.67 17.63 -10.67
CA ASN A 175 -6.98 17.34 -12.08
C ASN A 175 -7.34 15.85 -12.34
N GLY A 176 -7.27 15.00 -11.32
CA GLY A 176 -7.54 13.57 -11.42
C GLY A 176 -6.29 12.71 -11.66
N ASN A 177 -5.19 13.32 -12.03
CA ASN A 177 -3.93 12.61 -12.21
C ASN A 177 -3.35 12.18 -10.85
N THR A 178 -2.45 11.22 -10.89
CA THR A 178 -1.67 10.79 -9.74
C THR A 178 -0.21 11.21 -9.93
N LEU A 179 0.29 12.05 -9.02
CA LEU A 179 1.71 12.37 -8.93
C LEU A 179 2.42 11.21 -8.25
N ILE A 180 3.43 10.67 -8.91
CA ILE A 180 4.22 9.53 -8.41
C ILE A 180 5.66 9.98 -8.20
N CYS A 181 6.20 9.71 -7.01
CA CYS A 181 7.63 9.83 -6.71
C CYS A 181 8.24 8.43 -6.66
N GLU A 182 9.04 8.09 -7.67
CA GLU A 182 9.82 6.85 -7.72
C GLU A 182 11.20 7.10 -7.10
N GLY A 183 11.26 6.97 -5.76
CA GLY A 183 12.35 7.50 -4.96
C GLY A 183 13.73 6.92 -5.27
N CYS A 184 13.84 5.61 -5.53
CA CYS A 184 15.14 4.98 -5.86
C CYS A 184 15.77 5.50 -7.15
N TYR A 185 14.95 6.01 -8.08
CA TYR A 185 15.41 6.57 -9.34
C TYR A 185 15.32 8.09 -9.40
N MET A 186 14.97 8.76 -8.30
CA MET A 186 14.84 10.20 -8.20
C MET A 186 13.94 10.80 -9.30
N ARG A 187 12.88 10.08 -9.69
CA ARG A 187 11.91 10.52 -10.68
C ARG A 187 10.61 10.94 -10.02
N MET A 188 10.03 12.01 -10.54
CA MET A 188 8.64 12.39 -10.25
C MET A 188 7.91 12.59 -11.57
N PHE A 189 6.70 12.06 -11.68
CA PHE A 189 5.88 12.16 -12.88
C PHE A 189 4.39 12.03 -12.53
N GLU A 190 3.54 12.47 -13.44
CA GLU A 190 2.08 12.34 -13.36
C GLU A 190 1.58 11.28 -14.34
N VAL A 191 0.52 10.59 -13.95
CA VAL A 191 -0.21 9.61 -14.76
C VAL A 191 -1.72 9.81 -14.60
#